data_e6a6d89afe5765ff8dc6063fb073c41e
#
_entry.id   e6a6d89afe5765ff8dc6063fb073c41e
#
_cell.length_a   1.000
_cell.length_b   1.000
_cell.length_c   1.000
_cell.angle_alpha   90.00
_cell.angle_beta   90.00
_cell.angle_gamma   90.00
#
_symmetry.space_group_name_H-M   'P 1'
#
loop_
_entity.id
_entity.type
_entity.pdbx_description
1 polymer ?
#
loop_
_entity_poly.entity_id
_entity_poly.type
_entity_poly.pdbx_seq_one_letter_code
_entity_poly.pdbx_strand_id
1 'polypeptide(L)'
;MAKDIKRLGKETLIYGTSTVLARLLNFCLVPFYTYYLLPGQYGEIATVFAAIALLSVVFLFGMDQSYLRFASEAQDKNKVFRQCFYGVLLNGLLLGGLLYFCSKPVTALIGLPQESYGLIRLAAAILFLDVLNMIPFTKLRLERRAWYFAGVRTASIVVNVLGNILFIAVLKKGPASILWANIFASLASLILLSPVLWQELKQGFCFRFDL
;
A
#
# COMPACT_ATOMS: atom_id res chain seq x y z
N MET A 1 -18.44 -9.98 28.82
CA MET A 1 -18.61 -8.54 28.54
C MET A 1 -17.35 -7.72 28.91
N ALA A 2 -16.93 -7.62 30.17
CA ALA A 2 -15.71 -6.82 30.53
C ALA A 2 -14.38 -7.34 29.92
N LYS A 3 -14.20 -8.66 29.78
CA LYS A 3 -13.03 -9.26 29.11
C LYS A 3 -13.00 -8.94 27.61
N ASP A 4 -14.15 -8.93 26.95
CA ASP A 4 -14.26 -8.64 25.52
C ASP A 4 -13.97 -7.18 25.23
N ILE A 5 -14.44 -6.26 26.07
CA ILE A 5 -14.16 -4.82 25.97
C ILE A 5 -12.64 -4.56 26.14
N LYS A 6 -11.99 -5.18 27.14
CA LYS A 6 -10.54 -5.06 27.33
C LYS A 6 -9.75 -5.61 26.13
N ARG A 7 -10.20 -6.72 25.53
CA ARG A 7 -9.59 -7.31 24.35
C ARG A 7 -9.76 -6.41 23.13
N LEU A 8 -10.97 -5.88 22.90
CA LEU A 8 -11.23 -4.92 21.81
C LEU A 8 -10.36 -3.67 21.96
N GLY A 9 -10.27 -3.10 23.17
CA GLY A 9 -9.43 -1.95 23.44
C GLY A 9 -7.97 -2.21 23.13
N LYS A 10 -7.44 -3.38 23.52
CA LYS A 10 -6.05 -3.77 23.22
C LYS A 10 -5.81 -3.93 21.72
N GLU A 11 -6.73 -4.57 21.00
CA GLU A 11 -6.63 -4.74 19.54
C GLU A 11 -6.65 -3.37 18.83
N THR A 12 -7.58 -2.49 19.22
CA THR A 12 -7.68 -1.11 18.69
C THR A 12 -6.41 -0.31 18.95
N LEU A 13 -5.82 -0.43 20.13
CA LEU A 13 -4.55 0.23 20.47
C LEU A 13 -3.42 -0.30 19.57
N ILE A 14 -3.31 -1.61 19.33
CA ILE A 14 -2.26 -2.19 18.50
C ILE A 14 -2.40 -1.68 17.04
N TYR A 15 -3.61 -1.69 16.46
CA TYR A 15 -3.86 -1.17 15.10
C TYR A 15 -3.59 0.34 15.03
N GLY A 16 -4.08 1.11 16.01
CA GLY A 16 -3.89 2.56 16.06
C GLY A 16 -2.42 2.92 16.21
N THR A 17 -1.72 2.33 17.17
CA THR A 17 -0.30 2.61 17.44
C THR A 17 0.58 2.28 16.24
N SER A 18 0.36 1.12 15.59
CA SER A 18 1.14 0.77 14.38
C SER A 18 0.91 1.75 13.24
N THR A 19 -0.30 2.29 13.08
CA THR A 19 -0.61 3.28 12.04
C THR A 19 -0.03 4.66 12.37
N VAL A 20 -0.12 5.07 13.63
CA VAL A 20 0.47 6.35 14.10
C VAL A 20 2.00 6.30 14.01
N LEU A 21 2.62 5.20 14.40
CA LEU A 21 4.07 5.00 14.29
C LEU A 21 4.54 5.13 12.85
N ALA A 22 3.79 4.53 11.88
CA ALA A 22 4.08 4.68 10.47
C ALA A 22 4.11 6.15 10.03
N ARG A 23 3.11 6.94 10.46
CA ARG A 23 3.02 8.36 10.12
C ARG A 23 4.12 9.18 10.77
N LEU A 24 4.45 8.90 12.03
CA LEU A 24 5.53 9.58 12.74
C LEU A 24 6.89 9.34 12.07
N LEU A 25 7.19 8.08 11.70
CA LEU A 25 8.45 7.75 11.04
C LEU A 25 8.55 8.40 9.65
N ASN A 26 7.46 8.43 8.88
CA ASN A 26 7.43 9.15 7.61
C ASN A 26 7.62 10.67 7.81
N PHE A 27 7.06 11.24 8.87
CA PHE A 27 7.28 12.65 9.23
C PHE A 27 8.74 12.91 9.61
N CYS A 28 9.37 12.01 10.36
CA CYS A 28 10.79 12.12 10.72
C CYS A 28 11.73 12.03 9.50
N LEU A 29 11.29 11.42 8.39
CA LEU A 29 12.05 11.40 7.15
C LEU A 29 12.04 12.73 6.39
N VAL A 30 11.09 13.63 6.66
CA VAL A 30 10.99 14.92 5.96
C VAL A 30 12.27 15.78 6.14
N PRO A 31 12.79 16.00 7.36
CA PRO A 31 14.06 16.73 7.53
C PRO A 31 15.23 16.02 6.82
N PHE A 32 15.24 14.69 6.80
CA PHE A 32 16.25 13.92 6.08
C PHE A 32 16.16 14.17 4.56
N TYR A 33 14.97 14.21 3.97
CA TYR A 33 14.80 14.51 2.55
C TYR A 33 15.23 15.93 2.21
N THR A 34 14.86 16.91 3.02
CA THR A 34 15.23 18.32 2.79
C THR A 34 16.72 18.61 2.94
N TYR A 35 17.45 17.75 3.66
CA TYR A 35 18.90 17.85 3.77
C TYR A 35 19.64 17.32 2.53
N TYR A 36 19.14 16.22 1.93
CA TYR A 36 19.81 15.54 0.81
C TYR A 36 19.29 15.93 -0.57
N LEU A 37 18.07 16.45 -0.69
CA LEU A 37 17.43 16.81 -1.95
C LEU A 37 17.33 18.32 -2.10
N LEU A 38 17.47 18.79 -3.34
CA LEU A 38 17.19 20.19 -3.68
C LEU A 38 15.68 20.48 -3.51
N PRO A 39 15.30 21.74 -3.15
CA PRO A 39 13.89 22.10 -2.94
C PRO A 39 12.97 21.73 -4.11
N GLY A 40 13.44 21.92 -5.36
CA GLY A 40 12.67 21.52 -6.55
C GLY A 40 12.45 20.01 -6.66
N GLN A 41 13.46 19.21 -6.37
CA GLN A 41 13.36 17.74 -6.37
C GLN A 41 12.40 17.22 -5.30
N TYR A 42 12.45 17.84 -4.11
CA TYR A 42 11.50 17.51 -3.05
C TYR A 42 10.07 17.90 -3.44
N GLY A 43 9.88 19.04 -4.10
CA GLY A 43 8.59 19.48 -4.63
C GLY A 43 8.00 18.49 -5.65
N GLU A 44 8.81 17.97 -6.57
CA GLU A 44 8.37 16.92 -7.52
C GLU A 44 7.88 15.68 -6.80
N ILE A 45 8.63 15.18 -5.82
CA ILE A 45 8.24 14.00 -5.04
C ILE A 45 6.96 14.25 -4.23
N ALA A 46 6.83 15.42 -3.60
CA ALA A 46 5.62 15.78 -2.86
C ALA A 46 4.39 15.79 -3.78
N THR A 47 4.52 16.31 -5.01
CA THR A 47 3.46 16.30 -6.03
C THR A 47 3.11 14.87 -6.45
N VAL A 48 4.11 14.01 -6.66
CA VAL A 48 3.87 12.59 -6.98
C VAL A 48 3.15 11.87 -5.83
N PHE A 49 3.54 12.09 -4.58
CA PHE A 49 2.84 11.48 -3.44
C PHE A 49 1.41 12.01 -3.27
N ALA A 50 1.16 13.28 -3.56
CA ALA A 50 -0.20 13.82 -3.60
C ALA A 50 -1.05 13.13 -4.69
N ALA A 51 -0.48 12.91 -5.87
CA ALA A 51 -1.13 12.16 -6.94
C ALA A 51 -1.39 10.69 -6.54
N ILE A 52 -0.42 10.01 -5.91
CA ILE A 52 -0.59 8.65 -5.37
C ILE A 52 -1.74 8.62 -4.37
N ALA A 53 -1.83 9.58 -3.44
CA ALA A 53 -2.89 9.64 -2.44
C ALA A 53 -4.28 9.75 -3.08
N LEU A 54 -4.44 10.59 -4.10
CA LEU A 54 -5.71 10.73 -4.83
C LEU A 54 -6.03 9.47 -5.65
N LEU A 55 -5.06 8.96 -6.40
CA LEU A 55 -5.25 7.79 -7.24
C LEU A 55 -5.49 6.50 -6.43
N SER A 56 -4.96 6.38 -5.22
CA SER A 56 -5.16 5.21 -4.37
C SER A 56 -6.64 4.94 -4.08
N VAL A 57 -7.47 5.97 -3.97
CA VAL A 57 -8.92 5.86 -3.80
C VAL A 57 -9.57 5.21 -5.03
N VAL A 58 -9.15 5.63 -6.22
CA VAL A 58 -9.65 5.09 -7.49
C VAL A 58 -9.18 3.66 -7.71
N PHE A 59 -7.93 3.38 -7.43
CA PHE A 59 -7.34 2.04 -7.55
C PHE A 59 -8.01 1.01 -6.63
N LEU A 60 -8.34 1.40 -5.40
CA LEU A 60 -8.97 0.52 -4.42
C LEU A 60 -10.47 0.34 -4.68
N PHE A 61 -11.13 1.35 -5.25
CA PHE A 61 -12.55 1.35 -5.61
C PHE A 61 -13.50 0.88 -4.48
N GLY A 62 -13.13 1.14 -3.21
CA GLY A 62 -13.92 0.74 -2.04
C GLY A 62 -13.98 -0.77 -1.78
N MET A 63 -13.14 -1.58 -2.43
CA MET A 63 -13.13 -3.04 -2.28
C MET A 63 -12.77 -3.52 -0.87
N ASP A 64 -12.00 -2.73 -0.10
CA ASP A 64 -11.70 -3.02 1.29
C ASP A 64 -12.96 -2.98 2.18
N GLN A 65 -13.83 -1.99 1.97
CA GLN A 65 -15.10 -1.85 2.70
C GLN A 65 -16.10 -2.92 2.25
N SER A 66 -16.17 -3.18 0.96
CA SER A 66 -16.98 -4.26 0.40
C SER A 66 -16.58 -5.60 0.99
N TYR A 67 -15.27 -5.89 1.04
CA TYR A 67 -14.75 -7.10 1.65
C TYR A 67 -15.15 -7.22 3.13
N LEU A 68 -15.00 -6.15 3.94
CA LEU A 68 -15.39 -6.17 5.35
C LEU A 68 -16.87 -6.47 5.53
N ARG A 69 -17.73 -5.84 4.75
CA ARG A 69 -19.19 -6.03 4.83
C ARG A 69 -19.57 -7.46 4.43
N PHE A 70 -19.22 -7.88 3.21
CA PHE A 70 -19.66 -9.18 2.70
C PHE A 70 -19.01 -10.36 3.45
N ALA A 71 -17.72 -10.27 3.83
CA ALA A 71 -17.07 -11.33 4.58
C ALA A 71 -17.53 -11.44 6.03
N SER A 72 -18.18 -10.42 6.62
CA SER A 72 -18.79 -10.51 7.95
C SER A 72 -20.08 -11.34 7.95
N GLU A 73 -20.82 -11.32 6.85
CA GLU A 73 -22.14 -11.97 6.69
C GLU A 73 -22.08 -13.29 5.93
N ALA A 74 -21.02 -13.52 5.13
CA ALA A 74 -20.91 -14.69 4.27
C ALA A 74 -20.64 -15.99 5.04
N GLN A 75 -21.25 -17.09 4.58
CA GLN A 75 -20.93 -18.45 5.02
C GLN A 75 -19.51 -18.88 4.57
N ASP A 76 -19.12 -18.52 3.33
CA ASP A 76 -17.79 -18.80 2.79
C ASP A 76 -17.00 -17.49 2.65
N LYS A 77 -16.28 -17.12 3.72
CA LYS A 77 -15.43 -15.93 3.78
C LYS A 77 -14.27 -15.99 2.78
N ASN A 78 -13.81 -17.20 2.45
CA ASN A 78 -12.68 -17.39 1.55
C ASN A 78 -13.08 -17.13 0.09
N LYS A 79 -14.34 -17.44 -0.28
CA LYS A 79 -14.89 -17.07 -1.59
C LYS A 79 -14.93 -15.56 -1.77
N VAL A 80 -15.42 -14.84 -0.76
CA VAL A 80 -15.47 -13.36 -0.78
C VAL A 80 -14.06 -12.77 -0.86
N PHE A 81 -13.10 -13.33 -0.12
CA PHE A 81 -11.70 -12.90 -0.19
C PHE A 81 -11.16 -13.02 -1.62
N ARG A 82 -11.31 -14.17 -2.26
CA ARG A 82 -10.83 -14.41 -3.62
C ARG A 82 -11.48 -13.46 -4.63
N GLN A 83 -12.79 -13.26 -4.57
CA GLN A 83 -13.49 -12.33 -5.46
C GLN A 83 -12.99 -10.89 -5.33
N CYS A 84 -12.88 -10.39 -4.09
CA CYS A 84 -12.34 -9.05 -3.85
C CYS A 84 -10.87 -8.93 -4.25
N PHE A 85 -10.04 -9.94 -3.97
CA PHE A 85 -8.63 -9.93 -4.32
C PHE A 85 -8.42 -9.92 -5.85
N TYR A 86 -9.13 -10.77 -6.60
CA TYR A 86 -9.05 -10.77 -8.06
C TYR A 86 -9.63 -9.48 -8.67
N GLY A 87 -10.70 -8.94 -8.10
CA GLY A 87 -11.24 -7.64 -8.51
C GLY A 87 -10.20 -6.52 -8.37
N VAL A 88 -9.52 -6.44 -7.23
CA VAL A 88 -8.45 -5.46 -6.97
C VAL A 88 -7.23 -5.73 -7.85
N LEU A 89 -6.86 -6.98 -8.09
CA LEU A 89 -5.77 -7.35 -8.99
C LEU A 89 -6.04 -6.88 -10.42
N LEU A 90 -7.24 -7.16 -10.94
CA LEU A 90 -7.62 -6.77 -12.29
C LEU A 90 -7.67 -5.23 -12.43
N ASN A 91 -8.34 -4.55 -11.49
CA ASN A 91 -8.42 -3.09 -11.48
C ASN A 91 -7.02 -2.45 -11.36
N GLY A 92 -6.18 -2.98 -10.47
CA GLY A 92 -4.80 -2.53 -10.30
C GLY A 92 -3.93 -2.72 -11.54
N LEU A 93 -4.08 -3.85 -12.26
CA LEU A 93 -3.39 -4.09 -13.53
C LEU A 93 -3.87 -3.13 -14.62
N LEU A 94 -5.18 -2.93 -14.75
CA LEU A 94 -5.76 -2.03 -15.76
C LEU A 94 -5.34 -0.58 -15.51
N LEU A 95 -5.58 -0.07 -14.30
CA LEU A 95 -5.26 1.33 -13.97
C LEU A 95 -3.76 1.56 -13.86
N GLY A 96 -3.01 0.60 -13.30
CA GLY A 96 -1.55 0.68 -13.23
C GLY A 96 -0.90 0.64 -14.61
N GLY A 97 -1.39 -0.23 -15.49
CA GLY A 97 -0.98 -0.27 -16.90
C GLY A 97 -1.32 1.03 -17.62
N LEU A 98 -2.55 1.53 -17.47
CA LEU A 98 -2.96 2.81 -18.06
C LEU A 98 -2.06 3.96 -17.59
N LEU A 99 -1.82 4.05 -16.26
CA LEU A 99 -0.95 5.09 -15.69
C LEU A 99 0.50 4.96 -16.16
N TYR A 100 1.01 3.74 -16.31
CA TYR A 100 2.36 3.47 -16.81
C TYR A 100 2.54 3.92 -18.26
N PHE A 101 1.59 3.56 -19.15
CA PHE A 101 1.64 3.95 -20.57
C PHE A 101 1.33 5.42 -20.77
N CYS A 102 0.41 5.99 -19.99
CA CYS A 102 0.05 7.41 -20.02
C CYS A 102 0.93 8.28 -19.11
N SER A 103 2.11 7.79 -18.68
CA SER A 103 2.97 8.53 -17.74
C SER A 103 3.36 9.92 -18.24
N LYS A 104 3.67 10.08 -19.53
CA LYS A 104 4.03 11.39 -20.13
C LYS A 104 2.90 12.42 -20.10
N PRO A 105 1.67 12.15 -20.60
CA PRO A 105 0.58 13.10 -20.52
C PRO A 105 0.15 13.38 -19.08
N VAL A 106 0.23 12.39 -18.17
CA VAL A 106 -0.05 12.60 -16.75
C VAL A 106 0.97 13.53 -16.11
N THR A 107 2.27 13.38 -16.44
CA THR A 107 3.34 14.27 -15.96
C THR A 107 3.05 15.73 -16.37
N ALA A 108 2.64 15.96 -17.62
CA ALA A 108 2.26 17.30 -18.10
C ALA A 108 1.02 17.84 -17.36
N LEU A 109 0.02 17.00 -17.13
CA LEU A 109 -1.24 17.39 -16.49
C LEU A 109 -1.03 17.87 -15.05
N ILE A 110 -0.10 17.23 -14.30
CA ILE A 110 0.20 17.59 -12.91
C ILE A 110 1.29 18.68 -12.79
N GLY A 111 1.75 19.25 -13.92
CA GLY A 111 2.70 20.35 -13.94
C GLY A 111 4.14 19.98 -13.60
N LEU A 112 4.53 18.71 -13.75
CA LEU A 112 5.91 18.26 -13.55
C LEU A 112 6.73 18.38 -14.84
N PRO A 113 8.08 18.56 -14.73
CA PRO A 113 8.97 18.48 -15.87
C PRO A 113 8.81 17.18 -16.63
N GLN A 114 8.83 17.24 -17.96
CA GLN A 114 8.63 16.05 -18.81
C GLN A 114 9.67 14.94 -18.56
N GLU A 115 10.85 15.31 -18.09
CA GLU A 115 11.92 14.36 -17.71
C GLU A 115 11.53 13.50 -16.51
N SER A 116 10.58 13.97 -15.68
CA SER A 116 10.12 13.29 -14.46
C SER A 116 9.04 12.23 -14.70
N TYR A 117 8.70 11.89 -15.97
CA TYR A 117 7.71 10.84 -16.28
C TYR A 117 8.07 9.47 -15.66
N GLY A 118 9.36 9.22 -15.40
CA GLY A 118 9.83 8.03 -14.71
C GLY A 118 9.28 7.90 -13.29
N LEU A 119 9.06 9.04 -12.59
CA LEU A 119 8.48 9.06 -11.26
C LEU A 119 7.01 8.58 -11.28
N ILE A 120 6.26 8.93 -12.32
CA ILE A 120 4.87 8.48 -12.50
C ILE A 120 4.80 6.97 -12.77
N ARG A 121 5.77 6.40 -13.49
CA ARG A 121 5.87 4.94 -13.67
C ARG A 121 6.14 4.22 -12.36
N LEU A 122 7.03 4.77 -11.53
CA LEU A 122 7.27 4.22 -10.19
C LEU A 122 6.02 4.36 -9.30
N ALA A 123 5.31 5.49 -9.39
CA ALA A 123 4.03 5.69 -8.70
C ALA A 123 2.98 4.64 -9.11
N ALA A 124 2.90 4.29 -10.40
CA ALA A 124 2.01 3.23 -10.87
C ALA A 124 2.35 1.86 -10.23
N ALA A 125 3.65 1.54 -10.12
CA ALA A 125 4.10 0.31 -9.45
C ALA A 125 3.76 0.32 -7.94
N ILE A 126 3.94 1.45 -7.25
CA ILE A 126 3.58 1.61 -5.85
C ILE A 126 2.08 1.38 -5.66
N LEU A 127 1.24 2.08 -6.44
CA LEU A 127 -0.21 1.96 -6.39
C LEU A 127 -0.68 0.52 -6.61
N PHE A 128 -0.11 -0.16 -7.59
CA PHE A 128 -0.41 -1.57 -7.86
C PHE A 128 -0.08 -2.47 -6.66
N LEU A 129 1.12 -2.34 -6.09
CA LEU A 129 1.53 -3.14 -4.93
C LEU A 129 0.71 -2.81 -3.68
N ASP A 130 0.39 -1.55 -3.45
CA ASP A 130 -0.37 -1.11 -2.29
C ASP A 130 -1.80 -1.65 -2.29
N VAL A 131 -2.48 -1.64 -3.45
CA VAL A 131 -3.83 -2.19 -3.54
C VAL A 131 -3.84 -3.72 -3.38
N LEU A 132 -2.81 -4.44 -3.85
CA LEU A 132 -2.67 -5.88 -3.59
C LEU A 132 -2.48 -6.21 -2.11
N ASN A 133 -1.80 -5.36 -1.37
CA ASN A 133 -1.62 -5.52 0.07
C ASN A 133 -2.91 -5.26 0.86
N MET A 134 -3.84 -4.45 0.31
CA MET A 134 -4.99 -3.94 1.07
C MET A 134 -5.97 -5.03 1.50
N ILE A 135 -6.32 -5.97 0.62
CA ILE A 135 -7.28 -7.04 0.92
C ILE A 135 -6.72 -8.00 1.99
N PRO A 136 -5.45 -8.50 1.91
CA PRO A 136 -4.85 -9.29 2.98
C PRO A 136 -4.77 -8.56 4.32
N PHE A 137 -4.40 -7.27 4.33
CA PHE A 137 -4.42 -6.47 5.56
C PHE A 137 -5.82 -6.34 6.15
N THR A 138 -6.83 -6.16 5.30
CA THR A 138 -8.24 -6.07 5.73
C THR A 138 -8.72 -7.41 6.30
N LYS A 139 -8.29 -8.54 5.73
CA LYS A 139 -8.54 -9.87 6.28
C LYS A 139 -7.95 -10.05 7.67
N LEU A 140 -6.68 -9.64 7.88
CA LEU A 140 -6.06 -9.72 9.21
C LEU A 140 -6.83 -8.91 10.26
N ARG A 141 -7.41 -7.77 9.86
CA ARG A 141 -8.28 -6.96 10.75
C ARG A 141 -9.59 -7.69 11.06
N LEU A 142 -10.22 -8.29 10.04
CA LEU A 142 -11.47 -9.06 10.21
C LEU A 142 -11.25 -10.28 11.12
N GLU A 143 -10.12 -10.98 10.99
CA GLU A 143 -9.74 -12.13 11.80
C GLU A 143 -9.17 -11.75 13.18
N ARG A 144 -9.09 -10.45 13.50
CA ARG A 144 -8.51 -9.93 14.74
C ARG A 144 -7.07 -10.39 15.01
N ARG A 145 -6.28 -10.60 13.94
CA ARG A 145 -4.86 -10.97 14.01
C ARG A 145 -3.97 -9.73 14.17
N ALA A 146 -4.23 -8.94 15.21
CA ALA A 146 -3.62 -7.63 15.42
C ALA A 146 -2.08 -7.66 15.46
N TRP A 147 -1.47 -8.66 16.11
CA TRP A 147 -0.02 -8.79 16.20
C TRP A 147 0.63 -9.08 14.85
N TYR A 148 0.00 -9.92 14.03
CA TYR A 148 0.52 -10.21 12.69
C TYR A 148 0.41 -8.99 11.79
N PHE A 149 -0.72 -8.29 11.83
CA PHE A 149 -0.89 -7.00 11.15
C PHE A 149 0.19 -5.99 11.53
N ALA A 150 0.38 -5.77 12.85
CA ALA A 150 1.37 -4.83 13.37
C ALA A 150 2.79 -5.24 12.98
N GLY A 151 3.12 -6.54 13.04
CA GLY A 151 4.43 -7.07 12.64
C GLY A 151 4.75 -6.81 11.17
N VAL A 152 3.84 -7.12 10.26
CA VAL A 152 4.01 -6.85 8.82
C VAL A 152 4.14 -5.35 8.56
N ARG A 153 3.30 -4.53 9.21
CA ARG A 153 3.34 -3.06 9.06
C ARG A 153 4.66 -2.48 9.55
N THR A 154 5.14 -2.92 10.71
CA THR A 154 6.43 -2.47 11.27
C THR A 154 7.59 -2.90 10.39
N ALA A 155 7.61 -4.15 9.92
CA ALA A 155 8.64 -4.62 9.00
C ALA A 155 8.68 -3.80 7.70
N SER A 156 7.53 -3.50 7.11
CA SER A 156 7.43 -2.63 5.93
C SER A 156 8.00 -1.24 6.19
N ILE A 157 7.71 -0.63 7.34
CA ILE A 157 8.24 0.68 7.71
C ILE A 157 9.77 0.62 7.86
N VAL A 158 10.29 -0.41 8.52
CA VAL A 158 11.75 -0.60 8.68
C VAL A 158 12.41 -0.71 7.32
N VAL A 159 11.86 -1.50 6.40
CA VAL A 159 12.37 -1.61 5.01
C VAL A 159 12.31 -0.26 4.30
N ASN A 160 11.22 0.50 4.47
CA ASN A 160 11.10 1.84 3.87
C ASN A 160 12.18 2.79 4.38
N VAL A 161 12.35 2.88 5.71
CA VAL A 161 13.35 3.77 6.33
C VAL A 161 14.77 3.37 5.92
N LEU A 162 15.12 2.09 6.02
CA LEU A 162 16.42 1.59 5.60
C LEU A 162 16.67 1.80 4.10
N GLY A 163 15.66 1.57 3.28
CA GLY A 163 15.70 1.83 1.85
C GLY A 163 15.95 3.31 1.54
N ASN A 164 15.26 4.23 2.22
CA ASN A 164 15.49 5.66 2.06
C ASN A 164 16.92 6.07 2.43
N ILE A 165 17.43 5.58 3.57
CA ILE A 165 18.81 5.86 3.99
C ILE A 165 19.79 5.31 2.94
N LEU A 166 19.63 4.07 2.51
CA LEU A 166 20.53 3.43 1.55
C LEU A 166 20.50 4.14 0.18
N PHE A 167 19.33 4.39 -0.38
CA PHE A 167 19.22 4.94 -1.75
C PHE A 167 19.57 6.43 -1.81
N ILE A 168 19.25 7.21 -0.78
CA ILE A 168 19.50 8.65 -0.75
C ILE A 168 20.91 8.95 -0.25
N ALA A 169 21.29 8.45 0.95
CA ALA A 169 22.54 8.82 1.59
C ALA A 169 23.74 8.08 1.00
N VAL A 170 23.60 6.77 0.68
CA VAL A 170 24.72 5.94 0.20
C VAL A 170 24.81 5.97 -1.32
N LEU A 171 23.72 5.65 -2.03
CA LEU A 171 23.72 5.52 -3.49
C LEU A 171 23.48 6.84 -4.22
N LYS A 172 23.04 7.91 -3.55
CA LYS A 172 22.80 9.26 -4.10
C LYS A 172 21.99 9.27 -5.41
N LYS A 173 20.98 8.40 -5.52
CA LYS A 173 20.17 8.22 -6.74
C LYS A 173 19.10 9.29 -6.99
N GLY A 174 19.14 10.41 -6.24
CA GLY A 174 18.21 11.53 -6.42
C GLY A 174 16.78 11.24 -5.97
N PRO A 175 15.78 11.99 -6.47
CA PRO A 175 14.39 11.95 -5.98
C PRO A 175 13.70 10.60 -6.16
N ALA A 176 14.01 9.83 -7.22
CA ALA A 176 13.43 8.51 -7.47
C ALA A 176 13.73 7.50 -6.34
N SER A 177 14.77 7.76 -5.52
CA SER A 177 15.17 6.90 -4.39
C SER A 177 14.02 6.65 -3.40
N ILE A 178 13.23 7.68 -3.13
CA ILE A 178 12.10 7.63 -2.19
C ILE A 178 11.02 6.66 -2.71
N LEU A 179 10.73 6.73 -4.01
CA LEU A 179 9.74 5.85 -4.63
C LEU A 179 10.24 4.40 -4.68
N TRP A 180 11.53 4.17 -4.94
CA TRP A 180 12.12 2.84 -4.86
C TRP A 180 12.04 2.26 -3.44
N ALA A 181 12.34 3.05 -2.42
CA ALA A 181 12.20 2.60 -1.02
C ALA A 181 10.75 2.19 -0.70
N ASN A 182 9.76 2.93 -1.21
CA ASN A 182 8.34 2.57 -1.07
C ASN A 182 7.99 1.27 -1.80
N ILE A 183 8.48 1.06 -3.04
CA ILE A 183 8.28 -0.19 -3.79
C ILE A 183 8.81 -1.38 -2.98
N PHE A 184 10.04 -1.30 -2.46
CA PHE A 184 10.61 -2.38 -1.65
C PHE A 184 9.84 -2.62 -0.35
N ALA A 185 9.33 -1.56 0.29
CA ALA A 185 8.49 -1.69 1.47
C ALA A 185 7.14 -2.39 1.17
N SER A 186 6.48 -2.02 0.07
CA SER A 186 5.23 -2.65 -0.35
C SER A 186 5.44 -4.11 -0.81
N LEU A 187 6.56 -4.40 -1.48
CA LEU A 187 6.97 -5.78 -1.81
C LEU A 187 7.24 -6.61 -0.55
N ALA A 188 7.97 -6.06 0.43
CA ALA A 188 8.22 -6.75 1.69
C ALA A 188 6.91 -7.08 2.41
N SER A 189 5.93 -6.16 2.44
CA SER A 189 4.59 -6.43 2.95
C SER A 189 3.93 -7.59 2.21
N LEU A 190 3.96 -7.59 0.88
CA LEU A 190 3.34 -8.63 0.06
C LEU A 190 3.98 -10.00 0.29
N ILE A 191 5.31 -10.05 0.42
CA ILE A 191 6.04 -11.28 0.75
C ILE A 191 5.65 -11.79 2.14
N LEU A 192 5.58 -10.91 3.14
CA LEU A 192 5.16 -11.28 4.49
C LEU A 192 3.70 -11.70 4.56
N LEU A 193 2.83 -11.18 3.70
CA LEU A 193 1.42 -11.56 3.57
C LEU A 193 1.22 -12.79 2.68
N SER A 194 2.25 -13.27 1.99
CA SER A 194 2.15 -14.41 1.07
C SER A 194 1.58 -15.69 1.71
N PRO A 195 1.83 -16.03 3.01
CA PRO A 195 1.20 -17.20 3.61
C PRO A 195 -0.33 -17.08 3.71
N VAL A 196 -0.82 -15.85 3.97
CA VAL A 196 -2.26 -15.58 4.00
C VAL A 196 -2.86 -15.70 2.60
N LEU A 197 -2.19 -15.13 1.60
CA LEU A 197 -2.60 -15.22 0.19
C LEU A 197 -2.61 -16.68 -0.30
N TRP A 198 -1.55 -17.43 0.00
CA TRP A 198 -1.42 -18.82 -0.42
C TRP A 198 -2.51 -19.72 0.14
N GLN A 199 -2.83 -19.57 1.43
CA GLN A 199 -3.91 -20.34 2.08
C GLN A 199 -5.26 -20.11 1.42
N GLU A 200 -5.55 -18.88 1.00
CA GLU A 200 -6.83 -18.51 0.40
C GLU A 200 -6.94 -18.83 -1.09
N LEU A 201 -5.84 -18.64 -1.82
CA LEU A 201 -5.81 -18.84 -3.27
C LEU A 201 -5.68 -20.31 -3.67
N LYS A 202 -5.15 -21.18 -2.79
CA LYS A 202 -4.95 -22.61 -3.04
C LYS A 202 -6.25 -23.39 -3.30
N GLN A 203 -7.42 -22.87 -2.90
CA GLN A 203 -8.72 -23.53 -3.04
C GLN A 203 -9.39 -23.34 -4.41
N GLY A 204 -8.69 -22.85 -5.43
CA GLY A 204 -9.14 -22.77 -6.82
C GLY A 204 -9.82 -21.46 -7.22
N PHE A 205 -9.86 -21.25 -8.54
CA PHE A 205 -10.41 -20.06 -9.20
C PHE A 205 -11.95 -20.16 -9.19
N CYS A 206 -12.63 -19.34 -8.40
CA CYS A 206 -14.09 -19.20 -8.47
C CYS A 206 -14.45 -17.78 -8.89
N PHE A 207 -14.49 -17.56 -10.21
CA PHE A 207 -15.11 -16.38 -10.80
C PHE A 207 -16.58 -16.73 -11.11
N ARG A 208 -17.43 -16.67 -10.10
CA ARG A 208 -18.87 -16.79 -10.29
C ARG A 208 -19.53 -15.59 -9.65
N PHE A 209 -19.97 -14.67 -10.50
CA PHE A 209 -20.86 -13.57 -10.13
C PHE A 209 -22.27 -14.17 -9.94
N ASP A 210 -22.49 -14.82 -8.80
CA ASP A 210 -23.84 -15.07 -8.33
C ASP A 210 -24.15 -13.94 -7.32
N LEU A 211 -24.82 -12.90 -7.82
CA LEU A 211 -25.49 -11.88 -7.02
C LEU A 211 -26.74 -12.47 -6.37
#